data_5bbeefb6f53fd61a7e67dafb441abcd8
#
_entry.id   5bbeefb6f53fd61a7e67dafb441abcd8
#
_cell.length_a   1.000
_cell.length_b   1.000
_cell.length_c   1.000
_cell.angle_alpha   90.00
_cell.angle_beta   90.00
_cell.angle_gamma   90.00
#
_symmetry.space_group_name_H-M   'P 1'
#
loop_
_entity.id
_entity.type
_entity.pdbx_description
1 polymer ?
#
loop_
_entity_poly.entity_id
_entity_poly.type
_entity_poly.pdbx_seq_one_letter_code
_entity_poly.pdbx_strand_id
1 'polypeptide(L)'
;MTDAMARRAFIGGSAAATAAMLAGCSSVGASGGSSSASDEKQKLIVFAAASLTESLTKAGDSFASQESYEMSYNFDSSGTLKTQIENGAEADVFISAGQKQMNQLDAETESGNDEGLDFIDHSTRFDILENKVTLAVPEGNPKSIAGFDDLAERLAAHDVLLAMGNSDVPVGQYTQKILAWYGLDETELANAGCITYGTNVKEVTTQVSEGAVDCGVIYKTDATSAGLTVVDEATKEMCGRVVYPAAALKEAPNADGASAFLEFLKGSEASADFEEVGFTPLS
;
A
#
# COMPACT_ATOMS: atom_id res chain seq x y z
N MET A 1 34.92 -37.79 -28.39
CA MET A 1 35.75 -38.03 -27.24
C MET A 1 34.90 -37.66 -26.06
N THR A 2 33.97 -38.57 -25.55
CA THR A 2 34.20 -39.58 -24.47
C THR A 2 34.70 -38.95 -23.21
N ASP A 3 34.00 -38.92 -22.07
CA ASP A 3 33.47 -39.97 -21.18
C ASP A 3 32.55 -39.34 -20.16
N ALA A 4 31.37 -39.74 -19.82
CA ALA A 4 30.84 -40.98 -19.24
C ALA A 4 31.17 -41.23 -17.76
N MET A 5 30.10 -41.37 -16.95
CA MET A 5 29.90 -42.19 -15.79
C MET A 5 30.39 -41.73 -14.39
N ALA A 6 29.46 -41.62 -13.41
CA ALA A 6 29.25 -42.73 -12.49
C ALA A 6 28.03 -42.52 -11.54
N ARG A 7 27.10 -43.45 -11.69
CA ARG A 7 26.00 -43.74 -10.69
C ARG A 7 26.63 -44.45 -9.48
N ARG A 8 26.14 -44.15 -8.26
CA ARG A 8 26.15 -45.10 -7.15
C ARG A 8 24.80 -45.13 -6.46
N ALA A 9 24.07 -46.21 -6.68
CA ALA A 9 22.98 -46.72 -5.90
C ALA A 9 23.55 -47.40 -4.64
N PHE A 10 22.88 -47.29 -3.50
CA PHE A 10 23.03 -48.22 -2.37
C PHE A 10 21.64 -48.69 -1.92
N ILE A 11 21.54 -50.01 -1.91
CA ILE A 11 20.36 -50.85 -1.59
C ILE A 11 20.53 -51.39 -0.17
N GLY A 12 19.40 -51.45 0.54
CA GLY A 12 19.12 -52.61 1.36
C GLY A 12 19.20 -52.46 2.88
N GLY A 13 18.14 -52.91 3.54
CA GLY A 13 18.11 -53.26 4.96
C GLY A 13 16.70 -53.33 5.53
N SER A 14 15.95 -54.40 5.22
CA SER A 14 14.73 -54.81 5.92
C SER A 14 15.06 -55.51 7.23
N ALA A 15 14.30 -55.27 8.31
CA ALA A 15 14.08 -56.26 9.36
C ALA A 15 12.74 -56.00 10.04
N ALA A 16 11.98 -57.08 10.12
CA ALA A 16 10.60 -57.19 10.57
C ALA A 16 10.49 -57.60 12.03
N ALA A 17 9.28 -57.43 12.55
CA ALA A 17 8.55 -58.14 13.58
C ALA A 17 8.91 -57.94 15.05
N THR A 18 7.93 -57.57 15.88
CA THR A 18 7.09 -58.55 16.63
C THR A 18 5.92 -57.85 17.31
N ALA A 19 4.76 -58.49 17.20
CA ALA A 19 3.52 -58.11 17.88
C ALA A 19 3.56 -58.59 19.34
N ALA A 20 2.95 -57.80 20.23
CA ALA A 20 2.44 -58.27 21.50
C ALA A 20 1.09 -57.61 21.81
N MET A 21 0.02 -58.41 21.72
CA MET A 21 -1.28 -58.08 22.29
C MET A 21 -1.25 -58.28 23.79
N LEU A 22 -1.80 -57.30 24.51
CA LEU A 22 -2.35 -57.53 25.85
C LEU A 22 -3.62 -56.69 25.98
N ALA A 23 -4.74 -57.36 26.05
CA ALA A 23 -6.04 -56.86 26.39
C ALA A 23 -6.09 -56.51 27.90
N GLY A 24 -6.65 -55.34 28.20
CA GLY A 24 -7.01 -54.94 29.55
C GLY A 24 -8.19 -53.98 29.48
N CYS A 25 -9.42 -54.50 29.74
CA CYS A 25 -10.62 -53.71 29.97
C CYS A 25 -10.55 -53.02 31.34
N SER A 26 -11.13 -51.85 31.35
CA SER A 26 -12.10 -51.24 32.30
C SER A 26 -11.65 -49.88 32.86
N SER A 27 -12.40 -48.90 32.57
CA SER A 27 -13.33 -48.15 33.43
C SER A 27 -13.69 -46.79 32.81
N VAL A 28 -14.98 -46.59 32.74
CA VAL A 28 -15.68 -45.36 32.40
C VAL A 28 -15.23 -44.25 33.32
N GLY A 29 -14.63 -43.21 32.73
CA GLY A 29 -14.39 -41.92 33.34
C GLY A 29 -14.76 -40.86 32.28
N ALA A 30 -15.98 -40.33 32.33
CA ALA A 30 -16.35 -39.14 31.58
C ALA A 30 -15.56 -37.95 32.14
N SER A 31 -14.42 -37.68 31.49
CA SER A 31 -13.76 -36.38 31.63
C SER A 31 -14.04 -35.63 30.36
N GLY A 32 -14.85 -34.57 30.50
CA GLY A 32 -15.04 -33.60 29.45
C GLY A 32 -13.67 -33.06 28.99
N GLY A 33 -13.28 -33.49 27.81
CA GLY A 33 -12.19 -32.87 27.11
C GLY A 33 -12.66 -31.48 26.70
N SER A 34 -12.32 -30.46 27.50
CA SER A 34 -12.17 -29.11 26.96
C SER A 34 -11.13 -29.23 25.86
N SER A 35 -11.59 -29.32 24.63
CA SER A 35 -10.79 -28.90 23.51
C SER A 35 -10.51 -27.42 23.75
N SER A 36 -9.33 -27.10 24.30
CA SER A 36 -8.76 -25.79 24.09
C SER A 36 -8.59 -25.69 22.57
N ALA A 37 -9.61 -25.12 21.91
CA ALA A 37 -9.40 -24.49 20.63
C ALA A 37 -8.23 -23.51 20.88
N SER A 38 -7.09 -23.79 20.33
CA SER A 38 -6.07 -22.75 20.16
C SER A 38 -6.80 -21.64 19.42
N ASP A 39 -6.92 -20.46 20.05
CA ASP A 39 -7.34 -19.24 19.38
C ASP A 39 -6.27 -18.92 18.32
N GLU A 40 -6.27 -19.67 17.23
CA GLU A 40 -5.46 -19.38 16.07
C GLU A 40 -6.13 -18.18 15.41
N LYS A 41 -5.47 -17.01 15.53
CA LYS A 41 -5.97 -15.78 14.94
C LYS A 41 -6.11 -15.97 13.43
N GLN A 42 -7.22 -15.53 12.88
CA GLN A 42 -7.43 -15.55 11.43
C GLN A 42 -6.55 -14.45 10.79
N LYS A 43 -5.82 -14.82 9.75
CA LYS A 43 -5.00 -13.85 9.00
C LYS A 43 -5.89 -12.95 8.16
N LEU A 44 -5.61 -11.64 8.16
CA LEU A 44 -6.23 -10.64 7.31
C LEU A 44 -5.13 -9.93 6.50
N ILE A 45 -5.21 -10.05 5.17
CA ILE A 45 -4.20 -9.55 4.24
C ILE A 45 -4.69 -8.24 3.64
N VAL A 46 -3.98 -7.14 3.95
CA VAL A 46 -4.34 -5.80 3.51
C VAL A 46 -3.29 -5.26 2.55
N PHE A 47 -3.68 -4.99 1.31
CA PHE A 47 -2.87 -4.27 0.34
C PHE A 47 -3.23 -2.79 0.40
N ALA A 48 -2.29 -1.95 0.78
CA ALA A 48 -2.56 -0.53 0.99
C ALA A 48 -1.45 0.37 0.43
N ALA A 49 -1.84 1.54 -0.04
CA ALA A 49 -0.90 2.55 -0.52
C ALA A 49 0.15 2.87 0.54
N ALA A 50 1.42 3.00 0.14
CA ALA A 50 2.56 3.23 1.01
C ALA A 50 2.42 4.45 1.93
N SER A 51 1.67 5.48 1.51
CA SER A 51 1.35 6.66 2.34
C SER A 51 0.49 6.36 3.58
N LEU A 52 -0.12 5.16 3.64
CA LEU A 52 -0.95 4.72 4.76
C LEU A 52 -0.16 3.94 5.82
N THR A 53 1.13 3.68 5.60
CA THR A 53 1.92 2.75 6.42
C THR A 53 1.76 3.02 7.93
N GLU A 54 1.97 4.25 8.37
CA GLU A 54 1.95 4.59 9.79
C GLU A 54 0.52 4.55 10.38
N SER A 55 -0.42 5.25 9.74
CA SER A 55 -1.79 5.38 10.25
C SER A 55 -2.58 4.08 10.16
N LEU A 56 -2.46 3.35 9.05
CA LEU A 56 -3.19 2.09 8.87
C LEU A 56 -2.63 0.97 9.74
N THR A 57 -1.31 0.94 9.99
CA THR A 57 -0.73 0.00 10.96
C THR A 57 -1.30 0.26 12.35
N LYS A 58 -1.36 1.53 12.78
CA LYS A 58 -1.91 1.91 14.08
C LYS A 58 -3.40 1.53 14.20
N ALA A 59 -4.21 1.87 13.19
CA ALA A 59 -5.63 1.50 13.14
C ALA A 59 -5.83 -0.03 13.15
N GLY A 60 -5.01 -0.76 12.41
CA GLY A 60 -5.07 -2.22 12.38
C GLY A 60 -4.62 -2.89 13.67
N ASP A 61 -3.66 -2.32 14.41
CA ASP A 61 -3.28 -2.80 15.74
C ASP A 61 -4.46 -2.61 16.73
N SER A 62 -5.18 -1.49 16.66
CA SER A 62 -6.39 -1.25 17.42
C SER A 62 -7.47 -2.28 17.08
N PHE A 63 -7.73 -2.53 15.80
CA PHE A 63 -8.67 -3.56 15.34
C PHE A 63 -8.28 -4.96 15.83
N ALA A 64 -7.03 -5.38 15.64
CA ALA A 64 -6.52 -6.69 16.05
C ALA A 64 -6.51 -6.91 17.57
N SER A 65 -6.55 -5.83 18.36
CA SER A 65 -6.67 -5.93 19.81
C SER A 65 -8.11 -6.21 20.28
N GLN A 66 -9.10 -5.84 19.47
CA GLN A 66 -10.53 -6.02 19.74
C GLN A 66 -11.10 -7.29 19.12
N GLU A 67 -10.49 -7.74 18.02
CA GLU A 67 -10.94 -8.86 17.22
C GLU A 67 -9.83 -9.93 17.10
N SER A 68 -10.21 -11.17 16.82
CA SER A 68 -9.27 -12.31 16.75
C SER A 68 -8.56 -12.41 15.39
N TYR A 69 -7.98 -11.31 14.91
CA TYR A 69 -7.25 -11.26 13.63
C TYR A 69 -5.74 -11.04 13.81
N GLU A 70 -4.97 -11.59 12.88
CA GLU A 70 -3.56 -11.28 12.66
C GLU A 70 -3.44 -10.45 11.39
N MET A 71 -3.06 -9.18 11.53
CA MET A 71 -2.93 -8.27 10.40
C MET A 71 -1.66 -8.55 9.61
N SER A 72 -1.79 -8.61 8.29
CA SER A 72 -0.68 -8.79 7.35
C SER A 72 -0.76 -7.71 6.28
N TYR A 73 0.23 -6.83 6.24
CA TYR A 73 0.23 -5.69 5.31
C TYR A 73 1.19 -5.88 4.14
N ASN A 74 0.77 -5.41 2.97
CA ASN A 74 1.64 -5.14 1.84
C ASN A 74 1.48 -3.67 1.48
N PHE A 75 2.48 -2.87 1.85
CA PHE A 75 2.52 -1.43 1.57
C PHE A 75 3.40 -1.15 0.36
N ASP A 76 2.81 -0.64 -0.71
CA ASP A 76 3.54 -0.22 -1.92
C ASP A 76 2.74 0.85 -2.68
N SER A 77 3.21 1.25 -3.86
CA SER A 77 2.40 2.10 -4.74
C SER A 77 1.11 1.38 -5.12
N SER A 78 0.02 2.14 -5.26
CA SER A 78 -1.26 1.54 -5.66
C SER A 78 -1.19 0.87 -7.04
N GLY A 79 -0.30 1.34 -7.92
CA GLY A 79 -0.06 0.71 -9.22
C GLY A 79 0.64 -0.65 -9.10
N THR A 80 1.66 -0.75 -8.25
CA THR A 80 2.34 -2.03 -7.96
C THR A 80 1.36 -3.04 -7.35
N LEU A 81 0.57 -2.61 -6.35
CA LEU A 81 -0.42 -3.46 -5.68
C LEU A 81 -1.50 -3.94 -6.66
N LYS A 82 -2.01 -3.03 -7.53
CA LYS A 82 -2.92 -3.40 -8.62
C LYS A 82 -2.32 -4.51 -9.48
N THR A 83 -1.09 -4.36 -9.93
CA THR A 83 -0.41 -5.36 -10.77
C THR A 83 -0.22 -6.69 -10.03
N GLN A 84 0.05 -6.67 -8.74
CA GLN A 84 0.13 -7.89 -7.93
C GLN A 84 -1.23 -8.61 -7.84
N ILE A 85 -2.34 -7.87 -7.63
CA ILE A 85 -3.69 -8.42 -7.63
C ILE A 85 -4.02 -9.05 -8.99
N GLU A 86 -3.74 -8.38 -10.09
CA GLU A 86 -3.92 -8.90 -11.46
C GLU A 86 -3.14 -10.19 -11.71
N ASN A 87 -1.96 -10.32 -11.10
CA ASN A 87 -1.12 -11.51 -11.19
C ASN A 87 -1.51 -12.60 -10.18
N GLY A 88 -2.64 -12.45 -9.48
CA GLY A 88 -3.19 -13.46 -8.57
C GLY A 88 -2.62 -13.44 -7.16
N ALA A 89 -2.05 -12.33 -6.70
CA ALA A 89 -1.67 -12.18 -5.30
C ALA A 89 -2.93 -12.14 -4.42
N GLU A 90 -2.94 -12.95 -3.37
CA GLU A 90 -4.03 -13.00 -2.41
C GLU A 90 -4.04 -11.73 -1.54
N ALA A 91 -5.20 -11.09 -1.46
CA ALA A 91 -5.47 -9.99 -0.56
C ALA A 91 -6.96 -10.00 -0.16
N ASP A 92 -7.25 -9.57 1.06
CA ASP A 92 -8.61 -9.44 1.56
C ASP A 92 -9.17 -8.04 1.27
N VAL A 93 -8.32 -7.02 1.50
CA VAL A 93 -8.68 -5.60 1.35
C VAL A 93 -7.65 -4.89 0.49
N PHE A 94 -8.12 -4.01 -0.40
CA PHE A 94 -7.29 -3.07 -1.16
C PHE A 94 -7.67 -1.63 -0.84
N ILE A 95 -6.66 -0.80 -0.50
CA ILE A 95 -6.81 0.64 -0.23
C ILE A 95 -5.83 1.41 -1.12
N SER A 96 -6.36 2.18 -2.06
CA SER A 96 -5.59 2.92 -3.06
C SER A 96 -5.44 4.39 -2.70
N ALA A 97 -4.30 5.01 -3.02
CA ALA A 97 -4.08 6.46 -2.91
C ALA A 97 -4.68 7.27 -4.07
N GLY A 98 -5.52 6.66 -4.89
CA GLY A 98 -6.21 7.31 -6.01
C GLY A 98 -7.30 6.44 -6.61
N GLN A 99 -8.30 7.07 -7.18
CA GLN A 99 -9.46 6.41 -7.78
C GLN A 99 -9.07 5.54 -9.00
N LYS A 100 -8.03 5.96 -9.76
CA LYS A 100 -7.65 5.31 -11.01
C LYS A 100 -7.36 3.82 -10.84
N GLN A 101 -6.51 3.45 -9.88
CA GLN A 101 -6.11 2.05 -9.68
C GLN A 101 -7.26 1.18 -9.15
N MET A 102 -8.09 1.74 -8.27
CA MET A 102 -9.31 1.08 -7.81
C MET A 102 -10.29 0.85 -8.97
N ASN A 103 -10.52 1.88 -9.79
CA ASN A 103 -11.42 1.79 -10.95
C ASN A 103 -10.95 0.71 -11.93
N GLN A 104 -9.64 0.61 -12.18
CA GLN A 104 -9.08 -0.39 -13.09
C GLN A 104 -9.35 -1.84 -12.68
N LEU A 105 -9.59 -2.10 -11.39
CA LEU A 105 -9.88 -3.44 -10.85
C LEU A 105 -11.38 -3.70 -10.61
N ASP A 106 -12.24 -2.70 -10.79
CA ASP A 106 -13.67 -2.73 -10.45
C ASP A 106 -14.53 -2.75 -11.70
N ALA A 107 -15.18 -3.89 -11.99
CA ALA A 107 -16.01 -4.06 -13.18
C ALA A 107 -17.28 -3.19 -13.19
N GLU A 108 -17.73 -2.73 -12.01
CA GLU A 108 -18.95 -1.93 -11.85
C GLU A 108 -18.69 -0.40 -11.86
N THR A 109 -17.42 0.01 -12.03
CA THR A 109 -17.08 1.43 -12.13
C THR A 109 -17.64 2.07 -13.41
N GLU A 110 -18.02 3.35 -13.35
CA GLU A 110 -18.52 4.09 -14.52
C GLU A 110 -17.44 4.36 -15.59
N SER A 111 -16.16 4.35 -15.21
CA SER A 111 -15.05 4.65 -16.11
C SER A 111 -13.70 4.19 -15.54
N GLY A 112 -12.73 4.01 -16.43
CA GLY A 112 -11.34 3.73 -16.07
C GLY A 112 -10.98 2.24 -15.90
N ASN A 113 -11.92 1.35 -16.25
CA ASN A 113 -11.67 -0.10 -16.37
C ASN A 113 -11.77 -0.55 -17.83
N ASP A 114 -10.79 -0.14 -18.63
CA ASP A 114 -10.76 -0.43 -20.07
C ASP A 114 -10.46 -1.89 -20.38
N GLU A 115 -9.87 -2.62 -19.41
CA GLU A 115 -9.49 -4.03 -19.53
C GLU A 115 -10.61 -4.98 -19.07
N GLY A 116 -11.65 -4.46 -18.43
CA GLY A 116 -12.79 -5.24 -17.92
C GLY A 116 -12.41 -6.16 -16.75
N LEU A 117 -11.47 -5.75 -15.93
CA LEU A 117 -11.02 -6.50 -14.75
C LEU A 117 -12.10 -6.50 -13.66
N ASP A 118 -12.24 -7.60 -12.94
CA ASP A 118 -13.30 -7.84 -11.97
C ASP A 118 -12.77 -8.44 -10.67
N PHE A 119 -11.94 -7.67 -9.95
CA PHE A 119 -11.31 -8.11 -8.71
C PHE A 119 -11.95 -7.51 -7.45
N ILE A 120 -12.65 -6.38 -7.56
CA ILE A 120 -13.23 -5.64 -6.43
C ILE A 120 -14.66 -6.07 -6.16
N ASP A 121 -14.99 -6.34 -4.91
CA ASP A 121 -16.38 -6.37 -4.47
C ASP A 121 -16.89 -4.93 -4.36
N HIS A 122 -17.55 -4.48 -5.44
CA HIS A 122 -18.06 -3.11 -5.57
C HIS A 122 -19.00 -2.73 -4.43
N SER A 123 -19.75 -3.67 -3.88
CA SER A 123 -20.70 -3.41 -2.79
C SER A 123 -20.03 -2.95 -1.49
N THR A 124 -18.74 -3.26 -1.33
CA THR A 124 -17.93 -2.89 -0.15
C THR A 124 -17.14 -1.60 -0.35
N ARG A 125 -17.10 -1.08 -1.60
CA ARG A 125 -16.29 0.07 -1.97
C ARG A 125 -16.82 1.37 -1.39
N PHE A 126 -15.92 2.17 -0.79
CA PHE A 126 -16.22 3.53 -0.33
C PHE A 126 -14.96 4.40 -0.34
N ASP A 127 -15.16 5.71 -0.33
CA ASP A 127 -14.08 6.69 -0.17
C ASP A 127 -13.81 6.90 1.32
N ILE A 128 -12.62 6.48 1.77
CA ILE A 128 -12.29 6.48 3.19
C ILE A 128 -11.62 7.78 3.63
N LEU A 129 -10.69 8.33 2.82
CA LEU A 129 -9.82 9.45 3.21
C LEU A 129 -9.64 10.44 2.07
N GLU A 130 -9.40 11.70 2.43
CA GLU A 130 -8.83 12.72 1.55
C GLU A 130 -7.45 13.13 2.05
N ASN A 131 -6.52 13.35 1.13
CA ASN A 131 -5.17 13.84 1.39
C ASN A 131 -4.88 15.10 0.58
N LYS A 132 -3.70 15.67 0.71
CA LYS A 132 -3.21 16.80 -0.07
C LYS A 132 -1.85 16.48 -0.68
N VAL A 133 -1.64 16.95 -1.90
CA VAL A 133 -0.32 16.95 -2.53
C VAL A 133 0.42 18.20 -2.08
N THR A 134 1.67 18.03 -1.68
CA THR A 134 2.51 19.10 -1.16
C THR A 134 3.87 19.14 -1.85
N LEU A 135 4.47 20.30 -1.84
CA LEU A 135 5.86 20.51 -2.19
C LEU A 135 6.69 20.53 -0.90
N ALA A 136 7.50 19.49 -0.71
CA ALA A 136 8.38 19.35 0.43
C ALA A 136 9.83 19.61 0.03
N VAL A 137 10.61 20.12 0.97
CA VAL A 137 12.02 20.44 0.80
C VAL A 137 12.87 19.79 1.90
N PRO A 138 14.15 19.48 1.64
CA PRO A 138 15.08 19.00 2.66
C PRO A 138 15.31 20.05 3.76
N GLU A 139 15.91 19.59 4.85
CA GLU A 139 16.23 20.46 5.98
C GLU A 139 16.98 21.72 5.54
N GLY A 140 16.53 22.87 6.04
CA GLY A 140 17.13 24.17 5.74
C GLY A 140 16.79 24.73 4.36
N ASN A 141 16.07 24.00 3.50
CA ASN A 141 15.69 24.47 2.15
C ASN A 141 16.85 25.15 1.40
N PRO A 142 17.92 24.42 1.03
CA PRO A 142 19.17 25.01 0.51
C PRO A 142 18.98 25.84 -0.76
N LYS A 143 17.98 25.50 -1.57
CA LYS A 143 17.62 26.23 -2.80
C LYS A 143 16.63 27.37 -2.55
N SER A 144 16.15 27.56 -1.32
CA SER A 144 15.16 28.60 -0.96
C SER A 144 13.92 28.55 -1.86
N ILE A 145 13.40 27.35 -2.13
CA ILE A 145 12.20 27.13 -2.94
C ILE A 145 10.99 27.66 -2.15
N ALA A 146 10.21 28.56 -2.79
CA ALA A 146 9.15 29.29 -2.11
C ALA A 146 7.75 28.68 -2.31
N GLY A 147 7.56 27.82 -3.33
CA GLY A 147 6.29 27.19 -3.66
C GLY A 147 6.28 26.63 -5.08
N PHE A 148 5.09 26.21 -5.55
CA PHE A 148 4.93 25.61 -6.88
C PHE A 148 5.21 26.60 -8.02
N ASP A 149 4.87 27.88 -7.86
CA ASP A 149 5.17 28.90 -8.88
C ASP A 149 6.70 29.07 -9.06
N ASP A 150 7.45 29.20 -7.96
CA ASP A 150 8.92 29.28 -7.99
C ASP A 150 9.54 27.96 -8.51
N LEU A 151 9.00 26.81 -8.11
CA LEU A 151 9.43 25.51 -8.63
C LEU A 151 9.29 25.44 -10.15
N ALA A 152 8.15 25.89 -10.69
CA ALA A 152 7.90 25.86 -12.14
C ALA A 152 8.91 26.71 -12.92
N GLU A 153 9.23 27.92 -12.42
CA GLU A 153 10.25 28.79 -13.02
C GLU A 153 11.65 28.14 -13.00
N ARG A 154 12.01 27.50 -11.87
CA ARG A 154 13.30 26.82 -11.71
C ARG A 154 13.42 25.56 -12.56
N LEU A 155 12.35 24.78 -12.69
CA LEU A 155 12.31 23.61 -13.58
C LEU A 155 12.48 24.04 -15.03
N ALA A 156 11.80 25.10 -15.47
CA ALA A 156 11.97 25.67 -16.81
C ALA A 156 13.39 26.20 -17.06
N ALA A 157 14.09 26.67 -16.01
CA ALA A 157 15.48 27.10 -16.07
C ALA A 157 16.49 25.94 -15.89
N HIS A 158 16.05 24.73 -15.62
CA HIS A 158 16.87 23.54 -15.29
C HIS A 158 17.81 23.77 -14.07
N ASP A 159 17.35 24.51 -13.06
CA ASP A 159 18.14 24.90 -11.87
C ASP A 159 17.81 24.06 -10.62
N VAL A 160 16.88 23.13 -10.71
CA VAL A 160 16.40 22.36 -9.57
C VAL A 160 16.23 20.88 -9.94
N LEU A 161 16.50 20.00 -8.97
CA LEU A 161 16.25 18.56 -9.05
C LEU A 161 15.00 18.21 -8.22
N LEU A 162 13.94 17.78 -8.89
CA LEU A 162 12.67 17.37 -8.32
C LEU A 162 12.61 15.84 -8.16
N ALA A 163 12.25 15.35 -6.98
CA ALA A 163 11.80 13.97 -6.81
C ALA A 163 10.28 13.87 -6.99
N MET A 164 9.83 12.89 -7.75
CA MET A 164 8.40 12.56 -7.92
C MET A 164 8.18 11.06 -8.07
N GLY A 165 6.93 10.60 -7.87
CA GLY A 165 6.57 9.23 -8.20
C GLY A 165 6.60 9.00 -9.71
N ASN A 166 6.88 7.78 -10.15
CA ASN A 166 6.73 7.41 -11.55
C ASN A 166 5.24 7.35 -11.96
N SER A 167 4.93 7.05 -13.22
CA SER A 167 3.56 7.03 -13.78
C SER A 167 2.60 6.03 -13.12
N ASP A 168 3.12 5.00 -12.43
CA ASP A 168 2.31 3.98 -11.75
C ASP A 168 2.00 4.37 -10.28
N VAL A 169 2.69 5.38 -9.79
CA VAL A 169 2.51 5.90 -8.43
C VAL A 169 1.46 7.00 -8.44
N PRO A 170 0.38 6.91 -7.63
CA PRO A 170 -0.68 7.94 -7.61
C PRO A 170 -0.15 9.37 -7.41
N VAL A 171 0.79 9.60 -6.47
CA VAL A 171 1.37 10.94 -6.28
C VAL A 171 2.15 11.42 -7.52
N GLY A 172 2.76 10.50 -8.28
CA GLY A 172 3.38 10.81 -9.57
C GLY A 172 2.36 11.31 -10.60
N GLN A 173 1.19 10.68 -10.67
CA GLN A 173 0.09 11.10 -11.54
C GLN A 173 -0.48 12.47 -11.16
N TYR A 174 -0.53 12.80 -9.88
CA TYR A 174 -0.86 14.15 -9.42
C TYR A 174 0.25 15.15 -9.79
N THR A 175 1.52 14.76 -9.65
CA THR A 175 2.66 15.60 -10.06
C THR A 175 2.64 15.89 -11.57
N GLN A 176 2.33 14.91 -12.40
CA GLN A 176 2.15 15.10 -13.84
C GLN A 176 1.09 16.16 -14.17
N LYS A 177 -0.03 16.16 -13.43
CA LYS A 177 -1.08 17.20 -13.60
C LYS A 177 -0.57 18.58 -13.18
N ILE A 178 0.23 18.66 -12.10
CA ILE A 178 0.84 19.91 -11.65
C ILE A 178 1.84 20.43 -12.71
N LEU A 179 2.71 19.58 -13.25
CA LEU A 179 3.60 19.96 -14.34
C LEU A 179 2.82 20.48 -15.57
N ALA A 180 1.75 19.76 -15.96
CA ALA A 180 0.89 20.17 -17.06
C ALA A 180 0.15 21.49 -16.79
N TRP A 181 -0.25 21.77 -15.55
CA TRP A 181 -0.84 23.05 -15.13
C TRP A 181 0.08 24.23 -15.42
N TYR A 182 1.40 24.05 -15.20
CA TYR A 182 2.42 25.04 -15.50
C TYR A 182 2.94 24.99 -16.94
N GLY A 183 2.41 24.09 -17.79
CA GLY A 183 2.86 23.93 -19.18
C GLY A 183 4.24 23.31 -19.32
N LEU A 184 4.70 22.55 -18.32
CA LEU A 184 5.98 21.85 -18.29
C LEU A 184 5.84 20.43 -18.86
N ASP A 185 6.81 20.01 -19.68
CA ASP A 185 6.89 18.64 -20.21
C ASP A 185 7.79 17.78 -19.32
N GLU A 186 7.21 16.74 -18.73
CA GLU A 186 7.92 15.80 -17.86
C GLU A 186 9.10 15.13 -18.57
N THR A 187 8.93 14.74 -19.85
CA THR A 187 9.96 14.04 -20.62
C THR A 187 11.16 14.96 -20.89
N GLU A 188 10.90 16.23 -21.22
CA GLU A 188 11.95 17.23 -21.41
C GLU A 188 12.73 17.45 -20.12
N LEU A 189 12.04 17.62 -18.98
CA LEU A 189 12.65 17.80 -17.66
C LEU A 189 13.46 16.55 -17.23
N ALA A 190 12.95 15.35 -17.46
CA ALA A 190 13.68 14.12 -17.16
C ALA A 190 14.95 13.99 -18.02
N ASN A 191 14.87 14.29 -19.32
CA ASN A 191 16.02 14.28 -20.23
C ASN A 191 17.06 15.35 -19.85
N ALA A 192 16.63 16.47 -19.28
CA ALA A 192 17.50 17.53 -18.76
C ALA A 192 18.14 17.17 -17.40
N GLY A 193 17.73 16.04 -16.79
CA GLY A 193 18.23 15.64 -15.47
C GLY A 193 17.61 16.40 -14.30
N CYS A 194 16.43 17.02 -14.49
CA CYS A 194 15.71 17.79 -13.47
C CYS A 194 14.74 16.95 -12.64
N ILE A 195 14.55 15.67 -12.98
CA ILE A 195 13.62 14.77 -12.30
C ILE A 195 14.33 13.48 -11.88
N THR A 196 14.03 13.03 -10.65
CA THR A 196 14.26 11.67 -10.19
C THR A 196 12.93 11.01 -9.86
N TYR A 197 12.85 9.69 -10.02
CA TYR A 197 11.63 8.95 -9.79
C TYR A 197 11.75 8.00 -8.59
N GLY A 198 10.66 7.92 -7.82
CA GLY A 198 10.43 6.86 -6.85
C GLY A 198 9.39 5.86 -7.36
N THR A 199 9.50 4.61 -6.94
CA THR A 199 8.53 3.54 -7.27
C THR A 199 7.32 3.56 -6.34
N ASN A 200 7.40 4.30 -5.23
CA ASN A 200 6.30 4.63 -4.33
C ASN A 200 6.60 5.97 -3.62
N VAL A 201 5.63 6.52 -2.87
CA VAL A 201 5.79 7.83 -2.23
C VAL A 201 6.85 7.83 -1.12
N LYS A 202 7.08 6.72 -0.43
CA LYS A 202 8.10 6.63 0.63
C LYS A 202 9.52 6.77 0.08
N GLU A 203 9.78 6.24 -1.13
CA GLU A 203 11.06 6.48 -1.81
C GLU A 203 11.25 7.95 -2.19
N VAL A 204 10.20 8.63 -2.69
CA VAL A 204 10.26 10.07 -2.96
C VAL A 204 10.55 10.85 -1.67
N THR A 205 9.83 10.52 -0.59
CA THR A 205 10.01 11.15 0.74
C THR A 205 11.45 10.96 1.25
N THR A 206 12.01 9.76 1.09
CA THR A 206 13.38 9.44 1.49
C THR A 206 14.40 10.28 0.70
N GLN A 207 14.24 10.42 -0.62
CA GLN A 207 15.13 11.26 -1.43
C GLN A 207 15.15 12.71 -0.93
N VAL A 208 13.99 13.25 -0.52
CA VAL A 208 13.90 14.61 0.05
C VAL A 208 14.56 14.67 1.43
N SER A 209 14.23 13.72 2.32
CA SER A 209 14.73 13.74 3.71
C SER A 209 16.25 13.55 3.80
N GLU A 210 16.84 12.81 2.88
CA GLU A 210 18.29 12.61 2.79
C GLU A 210 19.01 13.76 2.05
N GLY A 211 18.27 14.74 1.51
CA GLY A 211 18.84 15.84 0.73
C GLY A 211 19.48 15.40 -0.58
N ALA A 212 19.06 14.27 -1.13
CA ALA A 212 19.50 13.76 -2.43
C ALA A 212 18.95 14.59 -3.60
N VAL A 213 17.89 15.36 -3.34
CA VAL A 213 17.19 16.24 -4.28
C VAL A 213 16.95 17.60 -3.64
N ASP A 214 16.59 18.60 -4.46
CA ASP A 214 16.30 19.95 -3.97
C ASP A 214 14.86 20.07 -3.41
N CYS A 215 13.94 19.27 -3.91
CA CYS A 215 12.54 19.19 -3.45
C CYS A 215 11.87 17.92 -3.91
N GLY A 216 10.66 17.66 -3.39
CA GLY A 216 9.84 16.54 -3.84
C GLY A 216 8.34 16.85 -3.75
N VAL A 217 7.58 16.29 -4.67
CA VAL A 217 6.12 16.31 -4.61
C VAL A 217 5.66 15.03 -3.94
N ILE A 218 5.11 15.17 -2.73
CA ILE A 218 4.65 14.07 -1.86
C ILE A 218 3.29 14.42 -1.26
N TYR A 219 2.72 13.52 -0.48
CA TYR A 219 1.52 13.86 0.27
C TYR A 219 1.86 14.58 1.59
N LYS A 220 0.92 15.38 2.08
CA LYS A 220 1.03 16.08 3.36
C LYS A 220 1.30 15.11 4.52
N THR A 221 0.66 13.96 4.52
CA THR A 221 0.85 12.91 5.52
C THR A 221 2.27 12.36 5.53
N ASP A 222 2.87 12.13 4.36
CA ASP A 222 4.25 11.67 4.25
C ASP A 222 5.24 12.74 4.72
N ALA A 223 4.99 14.00 4.38
CA ALA A 223 5.79 15.12 4.87
C ALA A 223 5.71 15.23 6.39
N THR A 224 4.51 15.09 6.97
CA THR A 224 4.28 15.11 8.42
C THR A 224 5.02 13.98 9.12
N SER A 225 4.84 12.74 8.64
CA SER A 225 5.47 11.55 9.23
C SER A 225 7.00 11.60 9.16
N ALA A 226 7.56 12.20 8.10
CA ALA A 226 9.00 12.35 7.93
C ALA A 226 9.58 13.63 8.57
N GLY A 227 8.74 14.50 9.13
CA GLY A 227 9.17 15.78 9.72
C GLY A 227 9.74 16.77 8.69
N LEU A 228 9.33 16.66 7.42
CA LEU A 228 9.80 17.53 6.34
C LEU A 228 9.09 18.88 6.34
N THR A 229 9.80 19.90 5.87
CA THR A 229 9.23 21.23 5.66
C THR A 229 8.40 21.22 4.38
N VAL A 230 7.10 21.51 4.50
CA VAL A 230 6.21 21.78 3.38
C VAL A 230 6.28 23.28 3.09
N VAL A 231 6.60 23.64 1.85
CA VAL A 231 6.65 25.03 1.39
C VAL A 231 5.41 25.46 0.63
N ASP A 232 4.62 24.49 0.11
CA ASP A 232 3.36 24.77 -0.57
C ASP A 232 2.43 23.54 -0.62
N GLU A 233 1.12 23.76 -0.80
CA GLU A 233 0.09 22.73 -1.03
C GLU A 233 -0.56 22.94 -2.41
N ALA A 234 -0.62 21.88 -3.22
CA ALA A 234 -1.28 21.95 -4.52
C ALA A 234 -2.79 22.20 -4.37
N THR A 235 -3.33 23.05 -5.22
CA THR A 235 -4.77 23.33 -5.24
C THR A 235 -5.55 22.25 -6.01
N LYS A 236 -6.88 22.21 -5.82
CA LYS A 236 -7.74 21.29 -6.55
C LYS A 236 -7.74 21.55 -8.08
N GLU A 237 -7.51 22.79 -8.47
CA GLU A 237 -7.40 23.19 -9.88
C GLU A 237 -6.14 22.63 -10.52
N MET A 238 -5.04 22.51 -9.76
CA MET A 238 -3.76 22.00 -10.27
C MET A 238 -3.78 20.49 -10.49
N CYS A 239 -4.34 19.72 -9.56
CA CYS A 239 -4.21 18.26 -9.63
C CYS A 239 -5.50 17.46 -9.33
N GLY A 240 -6.59 18.12 -8.92
CA GLY A 240 -7.82 17.48 -8.44
C GLY A 240 -7.77 17.11 -6.96
N ARG A 241 -8.84 16.45 -6.49
CA ARG A 241 -8.89 15.90 -5.12
C ARG A 241 -8.09 14.61 -5.02
N VAL A 242 -7.44 14.42 -3.89
CA VAL A 242 -6.70 13.18 -3.58
C VAL A 242 -7.58 12.34 -2.65
N VAL A 243 -8.34 11.43 -3.25
CA VAL A 243 -9.30 10.57 -2.54
C VAL A 243 -8.80 9.14 -2.53
N TYR A 244 -8.84 8.51 -1.37
CA TYR A 244 -8.44 7.13 -1.15
C TYR A 244 -9.68 6.25 -1.06
N PRO A 245 -9.96 5.41 -2.09
CA PRO A 245 -10.97 4.38 -2.01
C PRO A 245 -10.45 3.13 -1.31
N ALA A 246 -11.34 2.47 -0.56
CA ALA A 246 -11.13 1.18 0.07
C ALA A 246 -12.21 0.19 -0.38
N ALA A 247 -11.86 -1.09 -0.55
CA ALA A 247 -12.79 -2.15 -0.88
C ALA A 247 -12.22 -3.54 -0.51
N ALA A 248 -13.10 -4.52 -0.34
CA ALA A 248 -12.72 -5.93 -0.29
C ALA A 248 -12.47 -6.47 -1.71
N LEU A 249 -11.62 -7.50 -1.81
CA LEU A 249 -11.48 -8.29 -3.05
C LEU A 249 -12.63 -9.30 -3.15
N LYS A 250 -13.08 -9.62 -4.37
CA LYS A 250 -14.12 -10.67 -4.62
C LYS A 250 -13.64 -12.04 -4.16
N GLU A 251 -12.38 -12.35 -4.37
CA GLU A 251 -11.75 -13.62 -3.98
C GLU A 251 -10.96 -13.49 -2.66
N ALA A 252 -11.45 -12.63 -1.74
CA ALA A 252 -10.81 -12.44 -0.44
C ALA A 252 -10.71 -13.77 0.33
N PRO A 253 -9.52 -14.24 0.74
CA PRO A 253 -9.37 -15.45 1.55
C PRO A 253 -10.18 -15.40 2.86
N ASN A 254 -10.35 -14.20 3.43
CA ASN A 254 -11.10 -13.93 4.66
C ASN A 254 -12.12 -12.81 4.45
N ALA A 255 -13.20 -13.11 3.73
CA ALA A 255 -14.24 -12.12 3.40
C ALA A 255 -14.94 -11.53 4.63
N ASP A 256 -15.17 -12.32 5.69
CA ASP A 256 -15.77 -11.85 6.93
C ASP A 256 -14.82 -10.86 7.63
N GLY A 257 -13.53 -11.18 7.69
CA GLY A 257 -12.50 -10.28 8.24
C GLY A 257 -12.35 -9.00 7.43
N ALA A 258 -12.39 -9.09 6.09
CA ALA A 258 -12.38 -7.93 5.21
C ALA A 258 -13.54 -6.98 5.51
N SER A 259 -14.76 -7.53 5.62
CA SER A 259 -15.97 -6.75 5.92
C SER A 259 -15.89 -6.10 7.30
N ALA A 260 -15.45 -6.86 8.32
CA ALA A 260 -15.30 -6.33 9.68
C ALA A 260 -14.26 -5.20 9.75
N PHE A 261 -13.12 -5.38 9.05
CA PHE A 261 -12.07 -4.35 9.02
C PHE A 261 -12.50 -3.09 8.27
N LEU A 262 -13.17 -3.22 7.12
CA LEU A 262 -13.70 -2.08 6.38
C LEU A 262 -14.74 -1.30 7.19
N GLU A 263 -15.57 -1.99 7.98
CA GLU A 263 -16.51 -1.32 8.89
C GLU A 263 -15.79 -0.62 10.05
N PHE A 264 -14.77 -1.24 10.65
CA PHE A 264 -13.92 -0.61 11.66
C PHE A 264 -13.27 0.67 11.14
N LEU A 265 -12.78 0.66 9.89
CA LEU A 265 -12.13 1.82 9.27
C LEU A 265 -13.07 3.02 9.08
N LYS A 266 -14.40 2.83 9.08
CA LYS A 266 -15.40 3.92 9.07
C LYS A 266 -15.64 4.52 10.46
N GLY A 267 -15.13 3.86 11.49
CA GLY A 267 -15.35 4.27 12.89
C GLY A 267 -14.49 5.44 13.33
N SER A 268 -14.89 6.07 14.44
CA SER A 268 -14.19 7.23 14.99
C SER A 268 -12.78 6.93 15.50
N GLU A 269 -12.50 5.69 15.90
CA GLU A 269 -11.18 5.25 16.37
C GLU A 269 -10.17 5.28 15.23
N ALA A 270 -10.48 4.63 14.11
CA ALA A 270 -9.64 4.66 12.91
C ALA A 270 -9.51 6.09 12.36
N SER A 271 -10.61 6.87 12.37
CA SER A 271 -10.58 8.27 11.94
C SER A 271 -9.56 9.09 12.74
N ALA A 272 -9.49 8.92 14.06
CA ALA A 272 -8.52 9.62 14.90
C ALA A 272 -7.07 9.27 14.54
N ASP A 273 -6.79 8.00 14.23
CA ASP A 273 -5.46 7.55 13.81
C ASP A 273 -5.05 8.15 12.45
N PHE A 274 -6.00 8.32 11.55
CA PHE A 274 -5.77 8.98 10.26
C PHE A 274 -5.57 10.49 10.39
N GLU A 275 -6.37 11.16 11.22
CA GLU A 275 -6.26 12.61 11.48
C GLU A 275 -4.92 12.98 12.10
N GLU A 276 -4.35 12.12 12.96
CA GLU A 276 -3.07 12.37 13.65
C GLU A 276 -1.91 12.62 12.65
N VAL A 277 -1.92 11.96 11.50
CA VAL A 277 -0.89 12.16 10.47
C VAL A 277 -1.33 13.15 9.38
N GLY A 278 -2.54 13.70 9.46
CA GLY A 278 -3.02 14.78 8.59
C GLY A 278 -3.93 14.35 7.43
N PHE A 279 -4.47 13.13 7.43
CA PHE A 279 -5.59 12.77 6.56
C PHE A 279 -6.88 13.47 6.99
N THR A 280 -7.83 13.57 6.06
CA THR A 280 -9.21 13.96 6.35
C THR A 280 -10.11 12.75 6.11
N PRO A 281 -10.70 12.15 7.16
CA PRO A 281 -11.69 11.07 7.00
C PRO A 281 -12.91 11.54 6.20
N LEU A 282 -13.47 10.65 5.38
CA LEU A 282 -14.64 10.91 4.51
C LEU A 282 -15.85 10.03 4.88
N SER A 283 -15.64 9.03 5.73
CA SER A 283 -16.65 8.10 6.22
C SER A 283 -17.07 8.41 7.67
#